data_cc3981d935bf0a26a923da4f7fb3d9a1
#
_entry.id   cc3981d935bf0a26a923da4f7fb3d9a1
#
_cell.length_a   1.000
_cell.length_b   1.000
_cell.length_c   1.000
_cell.angle_alpha   90.00
_cell.angle_beta   90.00
_cell.angle_gamma   90.00
#
_symmetry.space_group_name_H-M   'P 1'
#
loop_
_entity.id
_entity.type
_entity.pdbx_description
1 polymer ?
#
loop_
_entity_poly.entity_id
_entity_poly.type
_entity_poly.pdbx_seq_one_letter_code
_entity_poly.pdbx_strand_id
1 'polypeptide(L)'
;MVKSTKNICRVLFFSGVLLVTSACSDSFLQTDSPNQPSQTTYWQTESDALMALTACYDAMQSQNLYDDNIDGWKFGFLGRETSTDNGDHTWGDWMLGSSISKCASSTTDECFSMYWNANYEVIKRCNMLVENVERIPMEAEKIDAYKAEAIALRALMYCNLTSVFRDVPYLTKPLTLAEAQAPKAERSQIISSLLEDLKTWIPKIPVIGKAQKGRMSQEAGYAIMGRIALFNQRWDEAITAYKNVVGKVQLFKSGDGTDYAANYADLFKEQNETAAEVLLSVHFKGPGLGEGSCFGVCWSAPMNAIEGSMNLCDDFYCIDGLPIDKSPLFKGSLVQGAHTKANPDMGRYENRDPRMKGTLMLPGMEWNGKLFTNNLPASSTCCIRKWYTPEDTVNEYDGSLDFYVIRYAEVLLSLAEAMIEKGGYPQAEITGYINEVRARVGMPAVEVVEGTNLNKEELRAIVRHERRVELAFEDLRFADLYRWGEFENAQKRMQKDQSF
;
A
#
# COMPACT_ATOMS: atom_id res chain seq x y z
N MET A 1 33.28 -59.66 60.91
CA MET A 1 31.91 -59.14 60.52
C MET A 1 31.90 -57.76 59.83
N VAL A 2 33.01 -57.21 59.37
CA VAL A 2 33.01 -55.84 58.76
C VAL A 2 33.21 -55.83 57.23
N LYS A 3 33.49 -56.95 56.58
CA LYS A 3 33.68 -57.03 55.12
C LYS A 3 32.41 -57.34 54.33
N SER A 4 31.29 -57.76 54.96
CA SER A 4 30.03 -58.07 54.27
C SER A 4 29.14 -56.84 54.01
N THR A 5 29.17 -55.84 54.89
CA THR A 5 28.34 -54.64 54.79
C THR A 5 28.76 -53.62 53.66
N LYS A 6 30.06 -53.60 53.33
CA LYS A 6 30.56 -52.70 52.25
C LYS A 6 30.16 -53.17 50.85
N ASN A 7 29.95 -54.45 50.61
CA ASN A 7 29.55 -54.94 49.29
C ASN A 7 28.04 -54.79 49.04
N ILE A 8 27.22 -54.85 50.08
CA ILE A 8 25.75 -54.65 49.99
C ILE A 8 25.45 -53.14 49.65
N CYS A 9 26.15 -52.17 50.27
CA CYS A 9 26.00 -50.79 49.96
C CYS A 9 26.47 -50.42 48.54
N ARG A 10 27.49 -51.09 48.01
CA ARG A 10 27.95 -50.86 46.63
C ARG A 10 26.97 -51.40 45.57
N VAL A 11 26.35 -52.53 45.80
CA VAL A 11 25.37 -53.11 44.87
C VAL A 11 24.08 -52.32 44.89
N LEU A 12 23.63 -51.83 46.07
CA LEU A 12 22.46 -50.95 46.17
C LEU A 12 22.69 -49.53 45.52
N PHE A 13 23.92 -49.02 45.59
CA PHE A 13 24.26 -47.75 44.94
C PHE A 13 24.34 -47.84 43.39
N PHE A 14 24.82 -48.95 42.84
CA PHE A 14 24.86 -49.24 41.44
C PHE A 14 23.46 -49.55 40.84
N SER A 15 22.59 -50.24 41.62
CA SER A 15 21.20 -50.49 41.19
C SER A 15 20.32 -49.24 41.25
N GLY A 16 20.61 -48.29 42.15
CA GLY A 16 19.91 -46.99 42.22
C GLY A 16 20.26 -46.01 41.09
N VAL A 17 21.51 -46.08 40.57
CA VAL A 17 21.97 -45.23 39.47
C VAL A 17 21.43 -45.71 38.11
N LEU A 18 21.17 -47.01 37.96
CA LEU A 18 20.59 -47.54 36.69
C LEU A 18 19.09 -47.31 36.54
N LEU A 19 18.37 -46.95 37.61
CA LEU A 19 16.93 -46.66 37.59
C LEU A 19 16.60 -45.18 37.31
N VAL A 20 17.60 -44.28 37.30
CA VAL A 20 17.40 -42.84 37.08
C VAL A 20 17.61 -42.44 35.60
N THR A 21 18.17 -43.32 34.75
CA THR A 21 18.46 -43.03 33.35
C THR A 21 17.34 -43.41 32.37
N SER A 22 16.20 -43.96 32.85
CA SER A 22 15.08 -44.30 31.96
C SER A 22 13.83 -43.43 32.12
N ALA A 23 13.93 -42.28 32.79
CA ALA A 23 12.77 -41.44 33.14
C ALA A 23 12.60 -40.14 32.36
N CYS A 24 13.34 -39.94 31.27
CA CYS A 24 13.05 -38.84 30.35
C CYS A 24 12.87 -39.43 28.95
N SER A 25 11.65 -39.84 28.63
CA SER A 25 11.28 -39.91 27.20
C SER A 25 11.12 -38.48 26.67
N ASP A 26 11.63 -38.21 25.49
CA ASP A 26 11.48 -36.89 24.82
C ASP A 26 10.00 -36.48 24.73
N SER A 27 9.06 -37.40 24.80
CA SER A 27 7.61 -37.14 24.84
C SER A 27 7.13 -36.46 26.13
N PHE A 28 7.87 -36.54 27.27
CA PHE A 28 7.49 -35.83 28.50
C PHE A 28 7.85 -34.33 28.45
N LEU A 29 8.79 -33.93 27.58
CA LEU A 29 9.19 -32.56 27.38
C LEU A 29 8.39 -31.87 26.25
N GLN A 30 7.62 -32.63 25.49
CA GLN A 30 6.69 -32.13 24.49
C GLN A 30 5.30 -31.91 25.09
N THR A 31 5.20 -31.03 26.07
CA THR A 31 3.90 -30.57 26.57
C THR A 31 3.45 -29.42 25.67
N ASP A 32 2.54 -29.72 24.74
CA ASP A 32 1.75 -28.71 24.09
C ASP A 32 1.05 -27.86 25.16
N SER A 33 1.15 -26.54 25.06
CA SER A 33 0.46 -25.64 25.99
C SER A 33 -1.05 -25.89 25.87
N PRO A 34 -1.76 -26.24 26.98
CA PRO A 34 -3.20 -26.52 26.91
C PRO A 34 -4.05 -25.30 26.50
N ASN A 35 -3.45 -24.09 26.49
CA ASN A 35 -4.14 -22.83 26.22
C ASN A 35 -3.64 -22.13 24.94
N GLN A 36 -2.72 -22.76 24.18
CA GLN A 36 -2.27 -22.24 22.88
C GLN A 36 -2.26 -23.35 21.84
N PRO A 37 -2.85 -23.14 20.65
CA PRO A 37 -2.79 -24.12 19.57
C PRO A 37 -1.32 -24.40 19.22
N SER A 38 -0.88 -25.66 19.32
CA SER A 38 0.42 -26.07 18.81
C SER A 38 0.35 -26.22 17.28
N GLN A 39 1.50 -26.19 16.60
CA GLN A 39 1.55 -26.44 15.15
C GLN A 39 0.96 -27.81 14.75
N THR A 40 0.94 -28.76 15.69
CA THR A 40 0.40 -30.12 15.48
C THR A 40 -1.11 -30.19 15.65
N THR A 41 -1.72 -29.29 16.44
CA THR A 41 -3.15 -29.32 16.80
C THR A 41 -3.97 -28.24 16.11
N TYR A 42 -3.35 -27.23 15.50
CA TYR A 42 -4.04 -26.09 14.89
C TYR A 42 -4.76 -26.43 13.58
N TRP A 43 -4.12 -27.18 12.67
CA TRP A 43 -4.59 -27.41 11.31
C TRP A 43 -5.57 -28.58 11.21
N GLN A 44 -6.81 -28.42 11.73
CA GLN A 44 -7.80 -29.50 11.84
C GLN A 44 -9.07 -29.26 11.01
N THR A 45 -9.51 -28.01 10.91
CA THR A 45 -10.81 -27.65 10.34
C THR A 45 -10.70 -26.54 9.30
N GLU A 46 -11.74 -26.42 8.45
CA GLU A 46 -11.87 -25.28 7.50
C GLU A 46 -11.82 -23.92 8.22
N SER A 47 -12.35 -23.86 9.46
CA SER A 47 -12.28 -22.63 10.27
C SER A 47 -10.83 -22.27 10.61
N ASP A 48 -9.96 -23.24 10.86
CA ASP A 48 -8.54 -22.97 11.14
C ASP A 48 -7.83 -22.44 9.90
N ALA A 49 -8.15 -22.99 8.72
CA ALA A 49 -7.64 -22.48 7.45
C ALA A 49 -8.10 -21.02 7.20
N LEU A 50 -9.38 -20.73 7.45
CA LEU A 50 -9.92 -19.39 7.32
C LEU A 50 -9.28 -18.41 8.30
N MET A 51 -9.10 -18.80 9.57
CA MET A 51 -8.40 -17.98 10.57
C MET A 51 -6.95 -17.69 10.15
N ALA A 52 -6.24 -18.69 9.62
CA ALA A 52 -4.88 -18.52 9.14
C ALA A 52 -4.81 -17.58 7.93
N LEU A 53 -5.77 -17.66 7.01
CA LEU A 53 -5.86 -16.72 5.90
C LEU A 53 -6.21 -15.30 6.37
N THR A 54 -7.17 -15.18 7.30
CA THR A 54 -7.51 -13.89 7.91
C THR A 54 -6.28 -13.27 8.59
N ALA A 55 -5.46 -14.07 9.27
CA ALA A 55 -4.21 -13.60 9.86
C ALA A 55 -3.19 -13.09 8.83
N CYS A 56 -3.25 -13.54 7.57
CA CYS A 56 -2.43 -12.96 6.49
C CYS A 56 -2.89 -11.54 6.13
N TYR A 57 -4.21 -11.31 6.07
CA TYR A 57 -4.79 -9.98 5.84
C TYR A 57 -4.58 -9.05 7.04
N ASP A 58 -4.80 -9.55 8.26
CA ASP A 58 -4.60 -8.83 9.51
C ASP A 58 -3.18 -8.24 9.62
N ALA A 59 -2.15 -9.00 9.26
CA ALA A 59 -0.78 -8.50 9.27
C ALA A 59 -0.54 -7.30 8.34
N MET A 60 -1.40 -7.09 7.33
CA MET A 60 -1.33 -5.91 6.46
C MET A 60 -1.81 -4.64 7.14
N GLN A 61 -2.57 -4.71 8.24
CA GLN A 61 -3.00 -3.56 9.05
C GLN A 61 -1.83 -2.90 9.82
N SER A 62 -0.62 -3.43 9.68
CA SER A 62 0.56 -2.88 10.34
C SER A 62 0.74 -1.39 10.05
N GLN A 63 0.95 -0.59 11.11
CA GLN A 63 1.28 0.83 11.04
C GLN A 63 2.60 1.14 10.31
N ASN A 64 3.34 0.13 9.91
CA ASN A 64 4.50 0.24 9.04
C ASN A 64 4.22 -0.25 7.61
N LEU A 65 2.96 -0.56 7.27
CA LEU A 65 2.50 -0.92 5.93
C LEU A 65 1.37 0.00 5.48
N TYR A 66 0.12 -0.43 5.68
CA TYR A 66 -1.08 0.21 5.13
C TYR A 66 -1.92 0.94 6.18
N ASP A 67 -1.38 1.13 7.38
CA ASP A 67 -1.81 2.10 8.39
C ASP A 67 -0.67 3.09 8.63
N ASP A 68 -0.85 4.05 9.53
CA ASP A 68 0.19 4.97 9.99
C ASP A 68 -0.12 5.46 11.39
N ASN A 69 0.88 5.89 12.14
CA ASN A 69 0.68 6.46 13.47
C ASN A 69 1.80 7.45 13.81
N ILE A 70 1.40 8.69 13.98
CA ILE A 70 2.30 9.79 14.31
C ILE A 70 2.99 9.61 15.68
N ASP A 71 2.26 9.13 16.68
CA ASP A 71 2.81 8.99 18.05
C ASP A 71 3.74 7.79 18.20
N GLY A 72 3.66 6.84 17.27
CA GLY A 72 4.37 5.59 17.37
C GLY A 72 5.70 5.54 16.64
N TRP A 73 6.16 6.62 16.02
CA TRP A 73 7.38 6.60 15.19
C TRP A 73 7.28 5.49 14.13
N LYS A 74 6.16 5.44 13.40
CA LYS A 74 5.88 4.44 12.37
C LYS A 74 6.26 4.96 10.99
N PHE A 75 6.40 4.03 10.06
CA PHE A 75 6.71 4.34 8.66
C PHE A 75 5.67 3.67 7.76
N GLY A 76 4.43 4.08 7.94
CA GLY A 76 3.28 3.64 7.15
C GLY A 76 3.23 4.28 5.77
N PHE A 77 2.08 4.14 5.10
CA PHE A 77 1.91 4.65 3.75
C PHE A 77 2.06 6.18 3.65
N LEU A 78 1.65 6.91 4.67
CA LEU A 78 1.78 8.37 4.73
C LEU A 78 3.22 8.82 4.88
N GLY A 79 3.99 8.15 5.75
CA GLY A 79 5.41 8.39 5.91
C GLY A 79 6.19 8.16 4.60
N ARG A 80 5.77 7.19 3.79
CA ARG A 80 6.34 6.96 2.46
C ARG A 80 5.92 8.01 1.44
N GLU A 81 4.67 8.44 1.44
CA GLU A 81 4.19 9.51 0.54
C GLU A 81 4.86 10.85 0.83
N THR A 82 5.00 11.22 2.11
CA THR A 82 5.67 12.46 2.52
C THR A 82 7.20 12.40 2.40
N SER A 83 7.76 11.23 2.12
CA SER A 83 9.15 11.09 1.68
C SER A 83 9.33 11.42 0.18
N THR A 84 8.28 11.88 -0.52
CA THR A 84 8.25 12.22 -1.94
C THR A 84 7.91 13.69 -2.17
N ASP A 85 7.72 14.08 -3.42
CA ASP A 85 7.27 15.43 -3.80
C ASP A 85 5.74 15.65 -3.70
N ASN A 86 5.01 14.69 -3.10
CA ASN A 86 3.57 14.84 -2.85
C ASN A 86 3.26 15.56 -1.54
N GLY A 87 4.10 15.40 -0.53
CA GLY A 87 3.84 15.97 0.78
C GLY A 87 5.11 16.21 1.60
N ASP A 88 4.94 16.78 2.79
CA ASP A 88 6.03 16.99 3.74
C ASP A 88 5.56 16.70 5.17
N HIS A 89 6.52 16.58 6.08
CA HIS A 89 6.32 16.39 7.51
C HIS A 89 6.36 17.73 8.23
N THR A 90 5.26 18.12 8.85
CA THR A 90 5.21 19.39 9.61
C THR A 90 6.08 19.38 10.85
N TRP A 91 6.36 18.20 11.40
CA TRP A 91 7.16 18.01 12.61
C TRP A 91 8.65 17.76 12.33
N GLY A 92 9.05 17.84 11.07
CA GLY A 92 10.44 17.76 10.65
C GLY A 92 11.13 16.46 11.08
N ASP A 93 12.30 16.59 11.74
CA ASP A 93 13.15 15.43 12.09
C ASP A 93 12.55 14.46 13.11
N TRP A 94 11.44 14.80 13.72
CA TRP A 94 10.69 13.91 14.60
C TRP A 94 9.95 12.79 13.85
N MET A 95 9.73 12.95 12.56
CA MET A 95 9.00 11.97 11.75
C MET A 95 9.95 11.02 11.03
N LEU A 96 9.65 9.72 11.10
CA LEU A 96 10.36 8.72 10.29
C LEU A 96 10.13 9.02 8.80
N GLY A 97 11.20 8.93 8.03
CA GLY A 97 11.15 9.27 6.60
C GLY A 97 11.52 10.71 6.27
N SER A 98 11.54 11.65 7.24
CA SER A 98 12.00 13.02 6.99
C SER A 98 13.47 13.08 6.52
N SER A 99 14.31 12.14 6.95
CA SER A 99 15.67 11.97 6.41
C SER A 99 15.68 11.65 4.92
N ILE A 100 14.68 10.92 4.43
CA ILE A 100 14.54 10.57 3.01
C ILE A 100 14.17 11.80 2.21
N SER A 101 13.15 12.57 2.65
CA SER A 101 12.73 13.80 1.96
C SER A 101 13.84 14.85 1.90
N LYS A 102 14.75 14.87 2.88
CA LYS A 102 15.92 15.75 2.92
C LYS A 102 17.17 15.21 2.22
N CYS A 103 17.12 14.05 1.57
CA CYS A 103 18.28 13.34 1.00
C CYS A 103 19.40 13.09 2.01
N ALA A 104 19.07 12.91 3.28
CA ALA A 104 20.00 12.72 4.40
C ALA A 104 19.88 11.33 5.04
N SER A 105 19.12 10.42 4.41
CA SER A 105 18.89 9.07 4.94
C SER A 105 20.16 8.21 4.93
N SER A 106 20.25 7.37 5.95
CA SER A 106 21.29 6.33 6.11
C SER A 106 20.66 4.94 5.97
N THR A 107 21.44 3.96 5.56
CA THR A 107 21.00 2.55 5.53
C THR A 107 20.68 1.99 6.92
N THR A 108 20.99 2.70 7.99
CA THR A 108 20.70 2.34 9.38
C THR A 108 19.47 3.05 9.93
N ASP A 109 18.78 3.87 9.15
CA ASP A 109 17.57 4.54 9.60
C ASP A 109 16.49 3.51 9.92
N GLU A 110 15.84 3.68 11.06
CA GLU A 110 14.91 2.71 11.64
C GLU A 110 13.69 2.43 10.74
N CYS A 111 13.25 3.44 9.98
CA CYS A 111 12.15 3.31 9.03
C CYS A 111 12.33 2.13 8.06
N PHE A 112 13.56 1.87 7.59
CA PHE A 112 13.81 0.76 6.68
C PHE A 112 13.65 -0.60 7.36
N SER A 113 14.13 -0.75 8.60
CA SER A 113 13.99 -1.99 9.35
C SER A 113 12.53 -2.27 9.74
N MET A 114 11.76 -1.23 10.07
CA MET A 114 10.34 -1.34 10.37
C MET A 114 9.54 -1.81 9.16
N TYR A 115 9.76 -1.19 8.01
CA TYR A 115 9.10 -1.59 6.76
C TYR A 115 9.49 -3.00 6.32
N TRP A 116 10.77 -3.35 6.43
CA TRP A 116 11.27 -4.69 6.17
C TRP A 116 10.55 -5.75 7.03
N ASN A 117 10.54 -5.57 8.34
CA ASN A 117 9.97 -6.52 9.28
C ASN A 117 8.47 -6.70 9.06
N ALA A 118 7.74 -5.62 8.80
CA ALA A 118 6.30 -5.67 8.57
C ALA A 118 5.95 -6.49 7.30
N ASN A 119 6.67 -6.30 6.20
CA ASN A 119 6.48 -7.12 4.99
C ASN A 119 6.80 -8.59 5.24
N TYR A 120 7.90 -8.90 5.95
CA TYR A 120 8.26 -10.30 6.26
C TYR A 120 7.30 -10.98 7.25
N GLU A 121 6.63 -10.24 8.11
CA GLU A 121 5.58 -10.82 8.98
C GLU A 121 4.39 -11.33 8.14
N VAL A 122 3.93 -10.57 7.14
CA VAL A 122 2.89 -11.04 6.20
C VAL A 122 3.38 -12.25 5.41
N ILE A 123 4.61 -12.20 4.86
CA ILE A 123 5.22 -13.32 4.12
C ILE A 123 5.27 -14.58 4.97
N LYS A 124 5.68 -14.47 6.23
CA LYS A 124 5.74 -15.57 7.18
C LYS A 124 4.37 -16.21 7.38
N ARG A 125 3.31 -15.41 7.63
CA ARG A 125 1.94 -15.90 7.80
C ARG A 125 1.43 -16.60 6.54
N CYS A 126 1.67 -16.01 5.36
CA CYS A 126 1.33 -16.63 4.07
C CYS A 126 2.04 -17.98 3.88
N ASN A 127 3.34 -18.06 4.19
CA ASN A 127 4.10 -19.31 4.10
C ASN A 127 3.57 -20.38 5.05
N MET A 128 3.18 -20.00 6.28
CA MET A 128 2.58 -20.92 7.25
C MET A 128 1.27 -21.51 6.71
N LEU A 129 0.41 -20.70 6.11
CA LEU A 129 -0.84 -21.19 5.51
C LEU A 129 -0.55 -22.12 4.33
N VAL A 130 0.28 -21.69 3.37
CA VAL A 130 0.59 -22.47 2.16
C VAL A 130 1.16 -23.84 2.49
N GLU A 131 2.03 -23.94 3.50
CA GLU A 131 2.67 -25.19 3.93
C GLU A 131 1.71 -26.16 4.62
N ASN A 132 0.68 -25.65 5.32
CA ASN A 132 -0.10 -26.48 6.22
C ASN A 132 -1.54 -26.72 5.77
N VAL A 133 -2.13 -25.90 4.91
CA VAL A 133 -3.55 -25.96 4.57
C VAL A 133 -3.97 -27.29 3.94
N GLU A 134 -3.07 -27.99 3.25
CA GLU A 134 -3.33 -29.33 2.67
C GLU A 134 -3.55 -30.44 3.70
N ARG A 135 -3.19 -30.19 4.96
CA ARG A 135 -3.44 -31.15 6.07
C ARG A 135 -4.89 -31.15 6.51
N ILE A 136 -5.64 -30.12 6.17
CA ILE A 136 -7.02 -29.93 6.59
C ILE A 136 -7.94 -30.71 5.63
N PRO A 137 -8.88 -31.52 6.14
CA PRO A 137 -9.86 -32.22 5.31
C PRO A 137 -10.91 -31.24 4.76
N MET A 138 -10.61 -30.62 3.63
CA MET A 138 -11.45 -29.65 2.93
C MET A 138 -11.60 -30.02 1.45
N GLU A 139 -12.59 -29.40 0.78
CA GLU A 139 -12.70 -29.44 -0.67
C GLU A 139 -11.42 -28.90 -1.33
N ALA A 140 -10.88 -29.64 -2.31
CA ALA A 140 -9.62 -29.30 -2.97
C ALA A 140 -9.64 -27.88 -3.60
N GLU A 141 -10.78 -27.47 -4.15
CA GLU A 141 -10.98 -26.14 -4.72
C GLU A 141 -10.85 -25.04 -3.69
N LYS A 142 -11.30 -25.27 -2.44
CA LYS A 142 -11.14 -24.30 -1.35
C LYS A 142 -9.69 -24.23 -0.87
N ILE A 143 -9.00 -25.38 -0.78
CA ILE A 143 -7.57 -25.44 -0.47
C ILE A 143 -6.79 -24.61 -1.48
N ASP A 144 -7.04 -24.86 -2.78
CA ASP A 144 -6.42 -24.13 -3.88
C ASP A 144 -6.68 -22.63 -3.81
N ALA A 145 -7.93 -22.23 -3.53
CA ALA A 145 -8.28 -20.81 -3.41
C ALA A 145 -7.56 -20.13 -2.23
N TYR A 146 -7.48 -20.76 -1.06
CA TYR A 146 -6.79 -20.20 0.10
C TYR A 146 -5.28 -20.09 -0.12
N LYS A 147 -4.67 -21.11 -0.75
CA LYS A 147 -3.26 -21.06 -1.16
C LYS A 147 -3.02 -19.94 -2.16
N ALA A 148 -3.88 -19.79 -3.15
CA ALA A 148 -3.76 -18.80 -4.20
C ALA A 148 -3.80 -17.36 -3.64
N GLU A 149 -4.73 -17.08 -2.71
CA GLU A 149 -4.78 -15.78 -2.04
C GLU A 149 -3.51 -15.51 -1.22
N ALA A 150 -3.06 -16.46 -0.42
CA ALA A 150 -1.82 -16.31 0.37
C ALA A 150 -0.59 -16.10 -0.52
N ILE A 151 -0.49 -16.80 -1.65
CA ILE A 151 0.59 -16.63 -2.62
C ILE A 151 0.55 -15.24 -3.25
N ALA A 152 -0.64 -14.73 -3.60
CA ALA A 152 -0.79 -13.40 -4.16
C ALA A 152 -0.46 -12.29 -3.14
N LEU A 153 -0.88 -12.42 -1.87
CA LEU A 153 -0.50 -11.51 -0.79
C LEU A 153 1.02 -11.54 -0.55
N ARG A 154 1.62 -12.72 -0.51
CA ARG A 154 3.08 -12.87 -0.42
C ARG A 154 3.80 -12.17 -1.57
N ALA A 155 3.30 -12.32 -2.78
CA ALA A 155 3.87 -11.69 -3.96
C ALA A 155 3.79 -10.15 -3.89
N LEU A 156 2.69 -9.60 -3.36
CA LEU A 156 2.55 -8.17 -3.10
C LEU A 156 3.60 -7.67 -2.11
N MET A 157 3.84 -8.40 -1.02
CA MET A 157 4.89 -8.03 -0.04
C MET A 157 6.30 -8.09 -0.64
N TYR A 158 6.56 -9.05 -1.50
CA TYR A 158 7.84 -9.08 -2.25
C TYR A 158 7.95 -7.94 -3.28
N CYS A 159 6.84 -7.51 -3.88
CA CYS A 159 6.83 -6.29 -4.71
C CYS A 159 7.27 -5.06 -3.89
N ASN A 160 6.71 -4.90 -2.69
CA ASN A 160 7.09 -3.83 -1.77
C ASN A 160 8.58 -3.88 -1.41
N LEU A 161 9.06 -5.05 -0.95
CA LEU A 161 10.46 -5.24 -0.55
C LEU A 161 11.43 -4.98 -1.70
N THR A 162 11.18 -5.56 -2.87
CA THR A 162 12.08 -5.44 -4.01
C THR A 162 12.07 -4.05 -4.66
N SER A 163 11.01 -3.28 -4.44
CA SER A 163 10.94 -1.88 -4.89
C SER A 163 11.85 -0.95 -4.07
N VAL A 164 12.07 -1.25 -2.79
CA VAL A 164 12.90 -0.46 -1.87
C VAL A 164 14.31 -1.03 -1.73
N PHE A 165 14.42 -2.34 -1.47
CA PHE A 165 15.70 -2.99 -1.08
C PHE A 165 16.39 -3.74 -2.22
N ARG A 166 15.74 -3.90 -3.38
CA ARG A 166 16.21 -4.63 -4.56
C ARG A 166 16.36 -6.14 -4.28
N ASP A 167 17.53 -6.57 -3.84
CA ASP A 167 17.83 -7.97 -3.54
C ASP A 167 17.52 -8.28 -2.08
N VAL A 168 16.68 -9.28 -1.85
CA VAL A 168 16.19 -9.66 -0.51
C VAL A 168 16.19 -11.19 -0.38
N PRO A 169 16.18 -11.74 0.85
CA PRO A 169 15.94 -13.17 1.04
C PRO A 169 14.58 -13.60 0.46
N TYR A 170 14.58 -14.60 -0.42
CA TYR A 170 13.35 -15.12 -1.02
C TYR A 170 12.88 -16.39 -0.29
N LEU A 171 11.85 -16.23 0.53
CA LEU A 171 11.35 -17.24 1.46
C LEU A 171 9.97 -17.69 1.00
N THR A 172 9.84 -18.95 0.59
CA THR A 172 8.58 -19.54 0.10
C THR A 172 7.99 -20.57 1.05
N LYS A 173 8.67 -20.83 2.18
CA LYS A 173 8.25 -21.74 3.26
C LYS A 173 8.60 -21.15 4.62
N PRO A 174 7.99 -21.62 5.71
CA PRO A 174 8.42 -21.27 7.06
C PRO A 174 9.89 -21.65 7.28
N LEU A 175 10.65 -20.76 7.93
CA LEU A 175 12.04 -20.99 8.26
C LEU A 175 12.18 -21.69 9.60
N THR A 176 13.12 -22.61 9.70
CA THR A 176 13.66 -23.09 10.97
C THR A 176 14.67 -22.09 11.54
N LEU A 177 14.98 -22.20 12.83
CA LEU A 177 16.00 -21.34 13.46
C LEU A 177 17.38 -21.46 12.77
N ALA A 178 17.71 -22.62 12.26
CA ALA A 178 18.95 -22.86 11.52
C ALA A 178 18.99 -22.15 10.17
N GLU A 179 17.83 -21.89 9.55
CA GLU A 179 17.67 -21.21 8.26
C GLU A 179 17.47 -19.69 8.42
N ALA A 180 17.49 -19.15 9.63
CA ALA A 180 17.18 -17.75 9.93
C ALA A 180 18.12 -16.73 9.25
N GLN A 181 19.29 -17.16 8.74
CA GLN A 181 20.25 -16.35 8.00
C GLN A 181 20.20 -16.67 6.49
N ALA A 182 19.02 -16.67 5.90
CA ALA A 182 18.87 -16.91 4.46
C ALA A 182 19.62 -15.86 3.63
N PRO A 183 20.37 -16.26 2.58
CA PRO A 183 21.05 -15.31 1.72
C PRO A 183 20.05 -14.49 0.89
N LYS A 184 20.47 -13.31 0.44
CA LYS A 184 19.70 -12.52 -0.52
C LYS A 184 19.65 -13.26 -1.87
N ALA A 185 18.50 -13.24 -2.51
CA ALA A 185 18.30 -13.64 -3.90
C ALA A 185 18.29 -12.38 -4.79
N GLU A 186 18.72 -12.52 -6.01
CA GLU A 186 18.67 -11.43 -6.98
C GLU A 186 17.22 -11.05 -7.30
N ARG A 187 16.94 -9.75 -7.37
CA ARG A 187 15.62 -9.20 -7.71
C ARG A 187 15.02 -9.84 -8.96
N SER A 188 15.81 -9.99 -10.01
CA SER A 188 15.35 -10.57 -11.28
C SER A 188 14.84 -12.00 -11.15
N GLN A 189 15.49 -12.82 -10.30
CA GLN A 189 15.08 -14.18 -10.00
C GLN A 189 13.79 -14.20 -9.16
N ILE A 190 13.71 -13.35 -8.13
CA ILE A 190 12.53 -13.21 -7.30
C ILE A 190 11.33 -12.87 -8.19
N ILE A 191 11.44 -11.83 -9.03
CA ILE A 191 10.34 -11.37 -9.89
C ILE A 191 9.90 -12.46 -10.87
N SER A 192 10.84 -13.18 -11.49
CA SER A 192 10.47 -14.27 -12.39
C SER A 192 9.72 -15.38 -11.67
N SER A 193 10.14 -15.76 -10.46
CA SER A 193 9.44 -16.76 -9.64
C SER A 193 8.05 -16.27 -9.21
N LEU A 194 7.91 -15.00 -8.79
CA LEU A 194 6.62 -14.44 -8.42
C LEU A 194 5.62 -14.43 -9.59
N LEU A 195 6.06 -14.03 -10.78
CA LEU A 195 5.19 -14.01 -11.96
C LEU A 195 4.77 -15.42 -12.39
N GLU A 196 5.63 -16.43 -12.26
CA GLU A 196 5.29 -17.81 -12.54
C GLU A 196 4.30 -18.38 -11.52
N ASP A 197 4.53 -18.14 -10.23
CA ASP A 197 3.59 -18.49 -9.16
C ASP A 197 2.21 -17.87 -9.44
N LEU A 198 2.16 -16.57 -9.72
CA LEU A 198 0.91 -15.86 -9.97
C LEU A 198 0.17 -16.36 -11.21
N LYS A 199 0.87 -16.68 -12.31
CA LYS A 199 0.24 -17.30 -13.49
C LYS A 199 -0.45 -18.62 -13.15
N THR A 200 0.16 -19.39 -12.25
CA THR A 200 -0.36 -20.69 -11.84
C THR A 200 -1.55 -20.58 -10.89
N TRP A 201 -1.46 -19.65 -9.91
CA TRP A 201 -2.38 -19.62 -8.79
C TRP A 201 -3.54 -18.64 -8.94
N ILE A 202 -3.39 -17.50 -9.63
CA ILE A 202 -4.49 -16.55 -9.83
C ILE A 202 -5.76 -17.22 -10.40
N PRO A 203 -5.70 -18.14 -11.38
CA PRO A 203 -6.89 -18.81 -11.89
C PRO A 203 -7.68 -19.63 -10.86
N LYS A 204 -7.10 -19.89 -9.67
CA LYS A 204 -7.75 -20.59 -8.55
C LYS A 204 -8.50 -19.65 -7.60
N ILE A 205 -8.25 -18.34 -7.69
CA ILE A 205 -8.96 -17.32 -6.91
C ILE A 205 -10.35 -17.13 -7.52
N PRO A 206 -11.43 -17.02 -6.71
CA PRO A 206 -12.76 -16.72 -7.22
C PRO A 206 -12.80 -15.35 -7.93
N VAL A 207 -13.52 -15.28 -9.04
CA VAL A 207 -13.73 -14.02 -9.77
C VAL A 207 -14.54 -13.01 -8.95
N ILE A 208 -14.43 -11.72 -9.29
CA ILE A 208 -15.22 -10.67 -8.66
C ILE A 208 -16.71 -11.00 -8.69
N GLY A 209 -17.44 -10.73 -7.60
CA GLY A 209 -18.83 -11.12 -7.42
C GLY A 209 -19.07 -12.56 -6.94
N LYS A 210 -18.04 -13.44 -6.99
CA LYS A 210 -18.04 -14.76 -6.34
C LYS A 210 -17.07 -14.83 -5.16
N ALA A 211 -16.07 -13.98 -5.14
CA ALA A 211 -15.17 -13.85 -3.99
C ALA A 211 -15.96 -13.43 -2.75
N GLN A 212 -15.60 -13.97 -1.60
CA GLN A 212 -16.17 -13.54 -0.32
C GLN A 212 -15.83 -12.07 -0.09
N LYS A 213 -16.80 -11.29 0.41
CA LYS A 213 -16.61 -9.86 0.72
C LYS A 213 -15.40 -9.69 1.65
N GLY A 214 -14.52 -8.74 1.34
CA GLY A 214 -13.29 -8.49 2.09
C GLY A 214 -12.11 -9.38 1.73
N ARG A 215 -12.30 -10.35 0.82
CA ARG A 215 -11.23 -11.22 0.33
C ARG A 215 -10.84 -10.89 -1.12
N MET A 216 -9.66 -11.28 -1.50
CA MET A 216 -9.12 -11.06 -2.84
C MET A 216 -9.97 -11.72 -3.91
N SER A 217 -10.24 -10.99 -4.99
CA SER A 217 -10.77 -11.56 -6.23
C SER A 217 -9.65 -11.93 -7.22
N GLN A 218 -10.00 -12.70 -8.23
CA GLN A 218 -9.08 -13.05 -9.33
C GLN A 218 -8.57 -11.79 -10.03
N GLU A 219 -9.40 -10.79 -10.21
CA GLU A 219 -9.07 -9.50 -10.80
C GLU A 219 -8.05 -8.72 -9.94
N ALA A 220 -8.19 -8.77 -8.62
CA ALA A 220 -7.18 -8.22 -7.71
C ALA A 220 -5.83 -8.95 -7.84
N GLY A 221 -5.85 -10.27 -7.97
CA GLY A 221 -4.64 -11.07 -8.23
C GLY A 221 -3.95 -10.65 -9.53
N TYR A 222 -4.70 -10.48 -10.62
CA TYR A 222 -4.14 -9.97 -11.88
C TYR A 222 -3.61 -8.54 -11.75
N ALA A 223 -4.25 -7.68 -10.98
CA ALA A 223 -3.76 -6.33 -10.74
C ALA A 223 -2.43 -6.32 -9.96
N ILE A 224 -2.26 -7.21 -8.96
CA ILE A 224 -0.97 -7.45 -8.27
C ILE A 224 0.10 -7.92 -9.28
N MET A 225 -0.23 -8.92 -10.10
CA MET A 225 0.69 -9.43 -11.13
C MET A 225 1.12 -8.32 -12.09
N GLY A 226 0.17 -7.49 -12.53
CA GLY A 226 0.41 -6.36 -13.40
C GLY A 226 1.35 -5.33 -12.75
N ARG A 227 1.12 -4.97 -11.47
CA ARG A 227 1.99 -4.05 -10.71
C ARG A 227 3.42 -4.59 -10.60
N ILE A 228 3.60 -5.86 -10.25
CA ILE A 228 4.91 -6.51 -10.17
C ILE A 228 5.62 -6.45 -11.53
N ALA A 229 4.92 -6.79 -12.60
CA ALA A 229 5.47 -6.80 -13.95
C ALA A 229 5.84 -5.37 -14.42
N LEU A 230 4.95 -4.39 -14.22
CA LEU A 230 5.17 -2.97 -14.56
C LEU A 230 6.41 -2.41 -13.84
N PHE A 231 6.52 -2.62 -12.52
CA PHE A 231 7.61 -2.10 -11.69
C PHE A 231 8.98 -2.70 -12.07
N ASN A 232 8.96 -3.82 -12.81
CA ASN A 232 10.15 -4.52 -13.26
C ASN A 232 10.32 -4.49 -14.80
N GLN A 233 9.64 -3.59 -15.51
CA GLN A 233 9.75 -3.38 -16.95
C GLN A 233 9.41 -4.64 -17.79
N ARG A 234 8.59 -5.53 -17.22
CA ARG A 234 8.06 -6.72 -17.88
C ARG A 234 6.75 -6.35 -18.60
N TRP A 235 6.87 -5.53 -19.64
CA TRP A 235 5.74 -4.85 -20.28
C TRP A 235 4.69 -5.81 -20.83
N ASP A 236 5.09 -6.93 -21.43
CA ASP A 236 4.18 -7.93 -21.98
C ASP A 236 3.33 -8.60 -20.91
N GLU A 237 3.98 -8.98 -19.81
CA GLU A 237 3.29 -9.58 -18.68
C GLU A 237 2.38 -8.56 -17.97
N ALA A 238 2.80 -7.29 -17.86
CA ALA A 238 1.97 -6.23 -17.29
C ALA A 238 0.72 -6.01 -18.13
N ILE A 239 0.85 -5.84 -19.45
CA ILE A 239 -0.26 -5.65 -20.37
C ILE A 239 -1.23 -6.84 -20.31
N THR A 240 -0.69 -8.06 -20.33
CA THR A 240 -1.50 -9.27 -20.27
C THR A 240 -2.29 -9.36 -18.96
N ALA A 241 -1.65 -9.07 -17.84
CA ALA A 241 -2.28 -9.11 -16.53
C ALA A 241 -3.39 -8.05 -16.41
N TYR A 242 -3.10 -6.78 -16.73
CA TYR A 242 -4.08 -5.71 -16.62
C TYR A 242 -5.26 -5.88 -17.59
N LYS A 243 -5.07 -6.44 -18.79
CA LYS A 243 -6.16 -6.74 -19.71
C LYS A 243 -7.15 -7.79 -19.18
N ASN A 244 -6.76 -8.60 -18.17
CA ASN A 244 -7.70 -9.49 -17.47
C ASN A 244 -8.61 -8.75 -16.47
N VAL A 245 -8.28 -7.51 -16.11
CA VAL A 245 -9.05 -6.67 -15.19
C VAL A 245 -9.94 -5.67 -15.94
N VAL A 246 -9.43 -5.11 -17.05
CA VAL A 246 -10.15 -4.10 -17.84
C VAL A 246 -11.51 -4.59 -18.30
N GLY A 247 -12.54 -3.77 -18.06
CA GLY A 247 -13.93 -4.07 -18.42
C GLY A 247 -14.65 -5.04 -17.48
N LYS A 248 -13.99 -5.50 -16.40
CA LYS A 248 -14.64 -6.32 -15.35
C LYS A 248 -15.22 -5.48 -14.23
N VAL A 249 -14.70 -4.32 -14.04
CA VAL A 249 -15.08 -3.32 -13.06
C VAL A 249 -15.16 -1.95 -13.72
N GLN A 250 -15.61 -0.94 -12.98
CA GLN A 250 -15.76 0.42 -13.48
C GLN A 250 -15.31 1.43 -12.43
N LEU A 251 -14.91 2.62 -12.88
CA LEU A 251 -14.61 3.74 -12.00
C LEU A 251 -15.84 4.16 -11.22
N PHE A 252 -15.63 4.52 -9.97
CA PHE A 252 -16.69 5.01 -9.08
C PHE A 252 -17.25 6.35 -9.57
N LYS A 253 -18.57 6.50 -9.41
CA LYS A 253 -19.29 7.77 -9.61
C LYS A 253 -20.27 7.96 -8.46
N SER A 254 -20.28 9.16 -7.89
CA SER A 254 -21.21 9.54 -6.82
C SER A 254 -22.58 9.89 -7.40
N GLY A 255 -23.63 9.36 -6.79
CA GLY A 255 -25.01 9.63 -7.21
C GLY A 255 -25.27 9.33 -8.68
N ASP A 256 -25.71 10.30 -9.44
CA ASP A 256 -25.93 10.20 -10.88
C ASP A 256 -24.68 10.45 -11.75
N GLY A 257 -23.54 10.72 -11.10
CA GLY A 257 -22.24 10.93 -11.75
C GLY A 257 -22.03 12.33 -12.35
N THR A 258 -22.95 13.26 -12.09
CA THR A 258 -22.86 14.64 -12.65
C THR A 258 -21.97 15.57 -11.81
N ASP A 259 -21.78 15.25 -10.52
CA ASP A 259 -20.82 15.96 -9.66
C ASP A 259 -19.41 15.38 -9.83
N TYR A 260 -18.62 16.00 -10.68
CA TYR A 260 -17.26 15.57 -10.99
C TYR A 260 -16.31 15.57 -9.79
N ALA A 261 -16.48 16.49 -8.85
CA ALA A 261 -15.67 16.52 -7.64
C ALA A 261 -16.07 15.37 -6.69
N ALA A 262 -17.34 15.11 -6.52
CA ALA A 262 -17.86 14.02 -5.72
C ALA A 262 -17.51 12.64 -6.30
N ASN A 263 -17.45 12.48 -7.64
CA ASN A 263 -17.03 11.25 -8.30
C ASN A 263 -15.63 10.78 -7.88
N TYR A 264 -14.79 11.67 -7.39
CA TYR A 264 -13.47 11.33 -6.87
C TYR A 264 -13.45 11.32 -5.34
N ALA A 265 -13.89 12.42 -4.72
CA ALA A 265 -13.75 12.60 -3.28
C ALA A 265 -14.59 11.59 -2.46
N ASP A 266 -15.79 11.24 -2.95
CA ASP A 266 -16.67 10.32 -2.22
C ASP A 266 -16.19 8.86 -2.28
N LEU A 267 -15.33 8.50 -3.24
CA LEU A 267 -14.73 7.15 -3.28
C LEU A 267 -14.02 6.82 -1.96
N PHE A 268 -13.38 7.81 -1.33
CA PHE A 268 -12.56 7.64 -0.14
C PHE A 268 -13.35 7.82 1.18
N LYS A 269 -14.66 7.63 1.16
CA LYS A 269 -15.54 7.63 2.34
C LYS A 269 -15.88 6.21 2.75
N GLU A 270 -16.00 5.95 4.05
CA GLU A 270 -16.33 4.63 4.64
C GLU A 270 -17.53 3.95 3.94
N GLN A 271 -18.58 4.70 3.63
CA GLN A 271 -19.79 4.17 2.97
C GLN A 271 -19.53 3.62 1.55
N ASN A 272 -18.41 3.94 0.92
CA ASN A 272 -18.08 3.59 -0.47
C ASN A 272 -16.90 2.59 -0.59
N GLU A 273 -16.41 2.04 0.51
CA GLU A 273 -15.29 1.08 0.54
C GLU A 273 -15.55 -0.20 -0.25
N THR A 274 -16.81 -0.52 -0.49
CA THR A 274 -17.23 -1.66 -1.32
C THR A 274 -17.51 -1.30 -2.77
N ALA A 275 -17.10 -0.11 -3.21
CA ALA A 275 -17.25 0.30 -4.61
C ALA A 275 -16.51 -0.67 -5.54
N ALA A 276 -17.08 -0.92 -6.72
CA ALA A 276 -16.50 -1.84 -7.69
C ALA A 276 -15.10 -1.42 -8.19
N GLU A 277 -14.74 -0.15 -8.03
CA GLU A 277 -13.42 0.38 -8.33
C GLU A 277 -12.34 -0.18 -7.39
N VAL A 278 -12.68 -0.51 -6.13
CA VAL A 278 -11.74 -1.01 -5.12
C VAL A 278 -11.51 -2.50 -5.35
N LEU A 279 -10.31 -2.86 -5.79
CA LEU A 279 -9.95 -4.25 -6.09
C LEU A 279 -9.35 -4.97 -4.89
N LEU A 280 -8.56 -4.27 -4.09
CA LEU A 280 -7.96 -4.78 -2.86
C LEU A 280 -7.83 -3.66 -1.85
N SER A 281 -8.35 -3.87 -0.66
CA SER A 281 -8.19 -2.96 0.49
C SER A 281 -7.69 -3.69 1.73
N VAL A 282 -7.09 -2.94 2.64
CA VAL A 282 -6.87 -3.36 4.02
C VAL A 282 -8.02 -2.81 4.83
N HIS A 283 -8.76 -3.73 5.46
CA HIS A 283 -9.96 -3.39 6.20
C HIS A 283 -9.61 -2.99 7.62
N PHE A 284 -10.32 -1.96 8.11
CA PHE A 284 -10.25 -1.53 9.49
C PHE A 284 -11.64 -1.48 10.10
N LYS A 285 -11.75 -1.63 11.41
CA LYS A 285 -13.01 -1.53 12.12
C LYS A 285 -12.81 -0.97 13.53
N GLY A 286 -13.04 0.34 13.64
CA GLY A 286 -13.17 1.08 14.89
C GLY A 286 -14.62 1.48 15.16
N PRO A 287 -14.88 2.25 16.21
CA PRO A 287 -14.06 2.31 17.41
C PRO A 287 -14.33 1.16 18.39
N GLY A 288 -13.35 0.86 19.22
CA GLY A 288 -13.53 -0.04 20.39
C GLY A 288 -13.49 -1.54 20.07
N LEU A 289 -13.15 -1.93 18.85
CA LEU A 289 -13.05 -3.32 18.43
C LEU A 289 -11.58 -3.84 18.39
N GLY A 290 -10.61 -2.94 18.49
CA GLY A 290 -9.18 -3.26 18.43
C GLY A 290 -8.65 -3.53 17.01
N GLU A 291 -9.45 -3.18 15.99
CA GLU A 291 -9.17 -3.37 14.57
C GLU A 291 -9.21 -2.03 13.80
N GLY A 292 -9.11 -0.90 14.52
CA GLY A 292 -9.20 0.42 13.94
C GLY A 292 -7.88 0.92 13.36
N SER A 293 -7.99 1.80 12.35
CA SER A 293 -6.85 2.49 11.76
C SER A 293 -6.39 3.66 12.62
N CYS A 294 -5.11 3.96 12.58
CA CYS A 294 -4.52 5.11 13.28
C CYS A 294 -4.15 6.27 12.34
N PHE A 295 -4.27 6.13 11.03
CA PHE A 295 -3.85 7.20 10.12
C PHE A 295 -4.71 8.47 10.20
N GLY A 296 -5.92 8.41 10.79
CA GLY A 296 -6.74 9.59 11.07
C GLY A 296 -6.04 10.64 11.93
N VAL A 297 -5.22 10.22 12.90
CA VAL A 297 -4.46 11.14 13.76
C VAL A 297 -3.47 12.02 12.98
N CYS A 298 -2.98 11.55 11.86
CA CYS A 298 -2.02 12.28 11.04
C CYS A 298 -2.59 13.58 10.45
N TRP A 299 -3.92 13.65 10.29
CA TRP A 299 -4.61 14.81 9.72
C TRP A 299 -5.28 15.70 10.74
N SER A 300 -5.54 15.18 11.93
CA SER A 300 -6.38 15.88 12.89
C SER A 300 -5.73 17.17 13.38
N ALA A 301 -6.52 18.21 13.48
CA ALA A 301 -6.10 19.39 14.23
C ALA A 301 -6.19 19.11 15.75
N PRO A 302 -5.16 19.42 16.54
CA PRO A 302 -4.01 20.30 16.23
C PRO A 302 -2.76 19.57 15.69
N MET A 303 -2.79 18.26 15.55
CA MET A 303 -1.59 17.46 15.22
C MET A 303 -1.04 17.80 13.84
N ASN A 304 -1.85 17.68 12.81
CA ASN A 304 -1.55 18.03 11.42
C ASN A 304 -0.09 17.75 11.03
N ALA A 305 0.32 16.50 11.25
CA ALA A 305 1.71 16.09 11.11
C ALA A 305 2.18 16.01 9.67
N ILE A 306 1.22 15.90 8.78
CA ILE A 306 1.44 15.66 7.36
C ILE A 306 0.68 16.70 6.55
N GLU A 307 1.35 17.30 5.58
CA GLU A 307 0.77 18.28 4.69
C GLU A 307 1.03 17.92 3.23
N GLY A 308 0.15 18.39 2.34
CA GLY A 308 0.38 18.33 0.90
C GLY A 308 1.40 19.37 0.46
N SER A 309 2.26 19.04 -0.48
CA SER A 309 3.21 20.00 -1.02
C SER A 309 2.51 21.00 -1.96
N MET A 310 3.02 22.25 -1.99
CA MET A 310 2.57 23.22 -3.00
C MET A 310 2.93 22.76 -4.41
N ASN A 311 4.01 21.99 -4.56
CA ASN A 311 4.37 21.38 -5.82
C ASN A 311 3.29 20.43 -6.34
N LEU A 312 2.69 19.61 -5.47
CA LEU A 312 1.55 18.78 -5.84
C LEU A 312 0.32 19.64 -6.15
N CYS A 313 0.05 20.66 -5.33
CA CYS A 313 -1.08 21.56 -5.56
C CYS A 313 -0.99 22.22 -6.94
N ASP A 314 0.20 22.66 -7.35
CA ASP A 314 0.42 23.28 -8.65
C ASP A 314 0.34 22.29 -9.82
N ASP A 315 0.66 21.04 -9.59
CA ASP A 315 0.61 19.98 -10.61
C ASP A 315 -0.82 19.55 -11.00
N PHE A 316 -1.83 19.87 -10.19
CA PHE A 316 -3.21 19.76 -10.65
C PHE A 316 -3.47 20.82 -11.72
N TYR A 317 -3.76 20.42 -12.94
CA TYR A 317 -4.01 21.32 -14.05
C TYR A 317 -5.27 22.17 -13.86
N CYS A 318 -5.51 23.15 -14.72
CA CYS A 318 -6.78 23.84 -14.79
C CYS A 318 -7.83 22.95 -15.47
N ILE A 319 -9.12 23.30 -15.31
CA ILE A 319 -10.25 22.50 -15.85
C ILE A 319 -10.27 22.41 -17.38
N ASP A 320 -9.50 23.24 -18.07
CA ASP A 320 -9.27 23.18 -19.52
C ASP A 320 -8.18 22.16 -19.92
N GLY A 321 -7.59 21.47 -18.95
CA GLY A 321 -6.55 20.46 -19.14
C GLY A 321 -5.15 21.02 -19.30
N LEU A 322 -4.96 22.33 -19.16
CA LEU A 322 -3.65 22.99 -19.29
C LEU A 322 -3.00 23.21 -17.91
N PRO A 323 -1.67 23.15 -17.83
CA PRO A 323 -0.94 23.51 -16.62
C PRO A 323 -1.12 25.00 -16.28
N ILE A 324 -0.88 25.36 -15.01
CA ILE A 324 -1.17 26.71 -14.49
C ILE A 324 -0.44 27.84 -15.18
N ASP A 325 0.72 27.57 -15.74
CA ASP A 325 1.53 28.57 -16.49
C ASP A 325 1.08 28.76 -17.93
N LYS A 326 0.17 27.92 -18.43
CA LYS A 326 -0.36 27.99 -19.82
C LYS A 326 -1.86 28.25 -19.89
N SER A 327 -2.59 27.95 -18.80
CA SER A 327 -4.05 28.09 -18.82
C SER A 327 -4.50 29.53 -18.65
N PRO A 328 -5.34 30.06 -19.58
CA PRO A 328 -5.99 31.34 -19.40
C PRO A 328 -7.03 31.37 -18.27
N LEU A 329 -7.41 30.20 -17.74
CA LEU A 329 -8.37 30.08 -16.65
C LEU A 329 -7.72 30.20 -15.28
N PHE A 330 -6.37 30.12 -15.19
CA PHE A 330 -5.65 30.27 -13.94
C PHE A 330 -5.79 31.71 -13.41
N LYS A 331 -6.18 31.86 -12.15
CA LYS A 331 -6.43 33.17 -11.53
C LYS A 331 -5.43 33.52 -10.45
N GLY A 332 -4.55 32.59 -10.10
CA GLY A 332 -3.50 32.82 -9.11
C GLY A 332 -2.29 33.53 -9.68
N SER A 333 -1.35 33.88 -8.83
CA SER A 333 -0.06 34.46 -9.19
C SER A 333 1.02 33.39 -9.31
N LEU A 334 1.83 33.49 -10.37
CA LEU A 334 3.06 32.68 -10.52
C LEU A 334 4.29 33.38 -9.93
N VAL A 335 4.12 34.56 -9.35
CA VAL A 335 5.21 35.33 -8.74
C VAL A 335 5.58 34.69 -7.42
N GLN A 336 6.85 34.36 -7.26
CA GLN A 336 7.37 33.81 -6.00
C GLN A 336 7.06 34.75 -4.82
N GLY A 337 6.59 34.19 -3.70
CA GLY A 337 6.19 34.96 -2.53
C GLY A 337 4.83 35.65 -2.60
N ALA A 338 4.13 35.60 -3.73
CA ALA A 338 2.75 36.12 -3.82
C ALA A 338 1.76 35.26 -3.04
N HIS A 339 2.05 33.97 -2.89
CA HIS A 339 1.29 33.02 -2.10
C HIS A 339 2.10 32.66 -0.85
N THR A 340 1.54 32.93 0.31
CA THR A 340 2.18 32.62 1.62
C THR A 340 1.11 32.11 2.58
N LYS A 341 1.54 31.45 3.63
CA LYS A 341 0.66 30.99 4.71
C LYS A 341 -0.13 32.14 5.35
N ALA A 342 0.51 33.28 5.56
CA ALA A 342 -0.13 34.44 6.14
C ALA A 342 -1.09 35.17 5.18
N ASN A 343 -0.86 35.03 3.86
CA ASN A 343 -1.68 35.64 2.82
C ASN A 343 -1.82 34.67 1.64
N PRO A 344 -2.71 33.66 1.75
CA PRO A 344 -2.90 32.69 0.70
C PRO A 344 -3.54 33.35 -0.53
N ASP A 345 -2.95 33.11 -1.70
CA ASP A 345 -3.54 33.50 -2.99
C ASP A 345 -4.71 32.56 -3.35
N MET A 346 -5.92 32.97 -3.03
CA MET A 346 -7.13 32.17 -3.22
C MET A 346 -7.42 31.88 -4.70
N GLY A 347 -7.01 32.77 -5.61
CA GLY A 347 -7.15 32.55 -7.05
C GLY A 347 -6.41 31.31 -7.55
N ARG A 348 -5.38 30.88 -6.82
CA ARG A 348 -4.60 29.67 -7.13
C ARG A 348 -5.41 28.38 -7.05
N TYR A 349 -6.50 28.38 -6.32
CA TYR A 349 -7.36 27.22 -6.11
C TYR A 349 -8.63 27.20 -6.97
N GLU A 350 -8.82 28.24 -7.81
CA GLU A 350 -9.97 28.34 -8.70
C GLU A 350 -9.71 27.69 -10.07
N ASN A 351 -10.77 27.17 -10.67
CA ASN A 351 -10.75 26.57 -12.02
C ASN A 351 -9.72 25.45 -12.18
N ARG A 352 -9.50 24.66 -11.14
CA ARG A 352 -8.54 23.57 -11.13
C ARG A 352 -9.23 22.21 -11.31
N ASP A 353 -8.43 21.22 -11.66
CA ASP A 353 -8.85 19.82 -11.69
C ASP A 353 -9.66 19.45 -10.42
N PRO A 354 -10.85 18.89 -10.56
CA PRO A 354 -11.73 18.59 -9.41
C PRO A 354 -11.07 17.69 -8.36
N ARG A 355 -10.10 16.84 -8.76
CA ARG A 355 -9.36 15.97 -7.85
C ARG A 355 -8.51 16.73 -6.82
N MET A 356 -8.08 17.94 -7.14
CA MET A 356 -7.30 18.76 -6.20
C MET A 356 -8.03 18.93 -4.87
N LYS A 357 -9.30 19.33 -4.91
CA LYS A 357 -10.13 19.51 -3.70
C LYS A 357 -10.52 18.17 -3.03
N GLY A 358 -10.48 17.07 -3.76
CA GLY A 358 -10.66 15.73 -3.20
C GLY A 358 -9.41 15.19 -2.50
N THR A 359 -8.23 15.65 -2.93
CA THR A 359 -6.93 15.21 -2.40
C THR A 359 -6.43 16.13 -1.29
N LEU A 360 -6.62 17.44 -1.44
CA LEU A 360 -6.06 18.49 -0.57
C LEU A 360 -7.17 19.30 0.12
N MET A 361 -6.98 19.57 1.40
CA MET A 361 -7.73 20.54 2.18
C MET A 361 -7.09 21.90 1.98
N LEU A 362 -7.85 22.82 1.39
CA LEU A 362 -7.37 24.13 0.98
C LEU A 362 -8.02 25.24 1.83
N PRO A 363 -7.34 26.41 2.01
CA PRO A 363 -7.93 27.55 2.68
C PRO A 363 -9.31 27.92 2.11
N GLY A 364 -10.28 28.18 2.97
CA GLY A 364 -11.64 28.52 2.61
C GLY A 364 -12.57 27.35 2.33
N MET A 365 -12.09 26.10 2.37
CA MET A 365 -12.95 24.92 2.35
C MET A 365 -13.63 24.74 3.70
N GLU A 366 -14.85 24.22 3.68
CA GLU A 366 -15.56 23.86 4.91
C GLU A 366 -15.07 22.51 5.44
N TRP A 367 -14.87 22.45 6.76
CA TRP A 367 -14.50 21.26 7.49
C TRP A 367 -15.16 21.26 8.88
N ASN A 368 -15.99 20.27 9.16
CA ASN A 368 -16.74 20.18 10.44
C ASN A 368 -17.50 21.46 10.81
N GLY A 369 -18.17 22.11 9.83
CA GLY A 369 -18.93 23.34 10.03
C GLY A 369 -18.06 24.58 10.29
N LYS A 370 -16.76 24.51 10.04
CA LYS A 370 -15.82 25.64 10.14
C LYS A 370 -15.07 25.79 8.83
N LEU A 371 -14.74 27.03 8.49
CA LEU A 371 -13.82 27.25 7.37
C LEU A 371 -12.41 26.84 7.78
N PHE A 372 -11.76 26.05 6.93
CA PHE A 372 -10.34 25.75 7.07
C PHE A 372 -9.58 27.07 6.90
N THR A 373 -8.99 27.54 7.99
CA THR A 373 -8.10 28.67 8.03
C THR A 373 -6.72 28.13 8.33
N ASN A 374 -5.74 28.55 7.57
CA ASN A 374 -4.38 28.03 7.63
C ASN A 374 -3.62 28.47 8.92
N ASN A 375 -4.28 28.41 10.08
CA ASN A 375 -3.70 28.71 11.40
C ASN A 375 -2.93 27.54 12.02
N LEU A 376 -2.77 26.45 11.28
CA LEU A 376 -2.04 25.28 11.74
C LEU A 376 -0.51 25.53 11.67
N PRO A 377 0.30 24.84 12.47
CA PRO A 377 1.76 25.00 12.47
C PRO A 377 2.44 24.50 11.19
N ALA A 378 1.69 24.09 10.18
CA ALA A 378 2.16 23.59 8.89
C ALA A 378 3.04 24.59 8.13
N SER A 379 4.00 24.11 7.35
CA SER A 379 4.86 24.91 6.48
C SER A 379 4.17 25.25 5.16
N SER A 380 3.24 24.41 4.68
CA SER A 380 2.47 24.66 3.48
C SER A 380 1.09 25.25 3.75
N THR A 381 0.39 25.61 2.69
CA THR A 381 -0.96 26.18 2.76
C THR A 381 -2.06 25.13 2.59
N CYS A 382 -1.70 23.86 2.38
CA CYS A 382 -2.67 22.79 2.17
C CYS A 382 -2.35 21.56 3.01
N CYS A 383 -3.40 20.96 3.58
CA CYS A 383 -3.32 19.68 4.25
C CYS A 383 -3.82 18.57 3.33
N ILE A 384 -3.67 17.32 3.72
CA ILE A 384 -4.25 16.23 2.98
C ILE A 384 -5.74 16.11 3.37
N ARG A 385 -6.60 15.84 2.40
CA ARG A 385 -8.02 15.58 2.60
C ARG A 385 -8.39 14.13 2.29
N LYS A 386 -7.70 13.53 1.34
CA LYS A 386 -7.91 12.12 0.99
C LYS A 386 -7.76 11.23 2.23
N TRP A 387 -8.56 10.19 2.34
CA TRP A 387 -8.61 9.28 3.52
C TRP A 387 -9.12 9.92 4.81
N TYR A 388 -9.73 11.08 4.76
CA TYR A 388 -10.19 11.78 5.94
C TYR A 388 -11.64 12.18 5.82
N THR A 389 -12.44 11.77 6.79
CA THR A 389 -13.84 12.18 6.94
C THR A 389 -14.00 12.98 8.24
N PRO A 390 -15.00 13.87 8.33
CA PRO A 390 -15.26 14.62 9.57
C PRO A 390 -15.51 13.72 10.78
N GLU A 391 -16.05 12.55 10.55
CA GLU A 391 -16.37 11.55 11.59
C GLU A 391 -15.09 10.98 12.22
N ASP A 392 -14.00 10.87 11.48
CA ASP A 392 -12.72 10.34 11.95
C ASP A 392 -12.07 11.22 13.01
N THR A 393 -12.43 12.51 13.09
CA THR A 393 -11.94 13.40 14.16
C THR A 393 -12.33 12.95 15.57
N VAL A 394 -13.35 12.10 15.70
CA VAL A 394 -13.79 11.54 16.98
C VAL A 394 -13.00 10.29 17.36
N ASN A 395 -12.43 9.60 16.37
CA ASN A 395 -11.76 8.30 16.52
C ASN A 395 -10.42 8.27 15.79
N GLU A 396 -9.58 9.27 15.99
CA GLU A 396 -8.32 9.49 15.31
C GLU A 396 -7.35 8.30 15.38
N TYR A 397 -7.38 7.56 16.48
CA TYR A 397 -6.53 6.39 16.74
C TYR A 397 -7.26 5.05 16.56
N ASP A 398 -8.51 5.07 16.18
CA ASP A 398 -9.36 3.87 16.09
C ASP A 398 -10.46 4.08 15.04
N GLY A 399 -10.05 4.43 13.82
CA GLY A 399 -10.94 4.73 12.70
C GLY A 399 -11.45 3.47 11.99
N SER A 400 -12.51 3.63 11.19
CA SER A 400 -13.07 2.52 10.41
C SER A 400 -12.72 2.57 8.92
N LEU A 401 -12.02 3.62 8.46
CA LEU A 401 -11.75 3.81 7.04
C LEU A 401 -10.70 2.83 6.52
N ASP A 402 -11.04 2.11 5.45
CA ASP A 402 -10.17 1.17 4.76
C ASP A 402 -9.08 1.88 3.94
N PHE A 403 -7.91 1.27 3.85
CA PHE A 403 -6.87 1.71 2.91
C PHE A 403 -6.96 0.91 1.60
N TYR A 404 -7.06 1.60 0.45
CA TYR A 404 -7.13 0.95 -0.87
C TYR A 404 -5.74 0.66 -1.40
N VAL A 405 -5.37 -0.62 -1.37
CA VAL A 405 -4.05 -1.09 -1.86
C VAL A 405 -4.00 -1.06 -3.38
N ILE A 406 -5.10 -1.45 -4.05
CA ILE A 406 -5.22 -1.43 -5.50
C ILE A 406 -6.65 -1.04 -5.88
N ARG A 407 -6.78 -0.11 -6.81
CA ARG A 407 -8.04 0.29 -7.41
C ARG A 407 -7.96 0.40 -8.94
N TYR A 408 -9.10 0.40 -9.61
CA TYR A 408 -9.20 0.28 -11.05
C TYR A 408 -8.52 1.42 -11.82
N ALA A 409 -8.53 2.65 -11.30
CA ALA A 409 -7.82 3.76 -11.93
C ALA A 409 -6.30 3.50 -12.05
N GLU A 410 -5.69 2.86 -11.04
CA GLU A 410 -4.29 2.42 -11.13
C GLU A 410 -4.09 1.42 -12.26
N VAL A 411 -5.00 0.46 -12.43
CA VAL A 411 -4.94 -0.55 -13.50
C VAL A 411 -4.96 0.12 -14.87
N LEU A 412 -5.87 1.07 -15.08
CA LEU A 412 -6.00 1.80 -16.36
C LEU A 412 -4.72 2.57 -16.69
N LEU A 413 -4.22 3.37 -15.75
CA LEU A 413 -3.02 4.18 -15.96
C LEU A 413 -1.76 3.35 -16.08
N SER A 414 -1.68 2.23 -15.36
CA SER A 414 -0.56 1.29 -15.45
C SER A 414 -0.55 0.52 -16.77
N LEU A 415 -1.72 0.16 -17.30
CA LEU A 415 -1.84 -0.44 -18.62
C LEU A 415 -1.39 0.54 -19.71
N ALA A 416 -1.87 1.79 -19.65
CA ALA A 416 -1.45 2.83 -20.57
C ALA A 416 0.09 3.02 -20.54
N GLU A 417 0.69 3.09 -19.36
CA GLU A 417 2.13 3.20 -19.20
C GLU A 417 2.88 2.00 -19.80
N ALA A 418 2.45 0.76 -19.52
CA ALA A 418 3.07 -0.43 -20.07
C ALA A 418 3.01 -0.47 -21.60
N MET A 419 1.90 -0.03 -22.20
CA MET A 419 1.73 0.05 -23.65
C MET A 419 2.63 1.13 -24.28
N ILE A 420 2.78 2.29 -23.63
CA ILE A 420 3.69 3.34 -24.04
C ILE A 420 5.13 2.82 -24.05
N GLU A 421 5.54 2.19 -22.93
CA GLU A 421 6.91 1.74 -22.76
C GLU A 421 7.27 0.59 -23.71
N LYS A 422 6.36 -0.34 -23.94
CA LYS A 422 6.53 -1.40 -24.93
C LYS A 422 6.56 -0.85 -26.36
N GLY A 423 5.68 0.10 -26.67
CA GLY A 423 5.47 0.62 -28.03
C GLY A 423 4.61 -0.32 -28.90
N GLY A 424 4.29 0.14 -30.10
CA GLY A 424 3.53 -0.65 -31.08
C GLY A 424 2.01 -0.63 -30.92
N TYR A 425 1.48 0.20 -30.03
CA TYR A 425 0.05 0.41 -29.83
C TYR A 425 -0.41 1.76 -30.44
N PRO A 426 -1.63 1.82 -31.01
CA PRO A 426 -2.19 3.09 -31.47
C PRO A 426 -2.36 4.08 -30.30
N GLN A 427 -2.09 5.37 -30.54
CA GLN A 427 -2.28 6.40 -29.51
C GLN A 427 -3.69 6.36 -28.93
N ALA A 428 -4.72 6.26 -29.77
CA ALA A 428 -6.12 6.23 -29.33
C ALA A 428 -6.44 5.07 -28.37
N GLU A 429 -5.77 3.91 -28.48
CA GLU A 429 -5.94 2.80 -27.53
C GLU A 429 -5.30 3.17 -26.18
N ILE A 430 -4.11 3.74 -26.21
CA ILE A 430 -3.38 4.16 -25.00
C ILE A 430 -4.13 5.27 -24.27
N THR A 431 -4.46 6.33 -24.98
CA THR A 431 -5.14 7.50 -24.39
C THR A 431 -6.57 7.20 -23.99
N GLY A 432 -7.19 6.19 -24.58
CA GLY A 432 -8.51 5.70 -24.15
C GLY A 432 -8.56 5.35 -22.65
N TYR A 433 -7.54 4.69 -22.13
CA TYR A 433 -7.46 4.37 -20.71
C TYR A 433 -7.24 5.61 -19.82
N ILE A 434 -6.42 6.55 -20.27
CA ILE A 434 -6.19 7.83 -19.58
C ILE A 434 -7.49 8.65 -19.59
N ASN A 435 -8.16 8.70 -20.72
CA ASN A 435 -9.39 9.46 -20.91
C ASN A 435 -10.56 8.93 -20.07
N GLU A 436 -10.60 7.62 -19.79
CA GLU A 436 -11.59 7.04 -18.88
C GLU A 436 -11.43 7.65 -17.47
N VAL A 437 -10.20 7.78 -16.98
CA VAL A 437 -9.91 8.43 -15.68
C VAL A 437 -10.26 9.91 -15.71
N ARG A 438 -9.85 10.64 -16.75
CA ARG A 438 -10.15 12.06 -16.92
C ARG A 438 -11.65 12.35 -17.01
N ALA A 439 -12.38 11.55 -17.78
CA ALA A 439 -13.83 11.73 -17.99
C ALA A 439 -14.64 11.57 -16.70
N ARG A 440 -14.20 10.71 -15.75
CA ARG A 440 -14.85 10.57 -14.45
C ARG A 440 -14.98 11.90 -13.70
N VAL A 441 -13.97 12.77 -13.83
CA VAL A 441 -13.88 14.07 -13.15
C VAL A 441 -14.08 15.27 -14.09
N GLY A 442 -14.58 15.03 -15.29
CA GLY A 442 -14.89 16.09 -16.27
C GLY A 442 -13.67 16.78 -16.88
N MET A 443 -12.47 16.22 -16.75
CA MET A 443 -11.29 16.74 -17.41
C MET A 443 -11.31 16.41 -18.91
N PRO A 444 -10.83 17.30 -19.79
CA PRO A 444 -10.84 17.07 -21.24
C PRO A 444 -9.94 15.89 -21.63
N ALA A 445 -10.33 15.23 -22.73
CA ALA A 445 -9.55 14.13 -23.28
C ALA A 445 -8.15 14.60 -23.73
N VAL A 446 -7.18 13.70 -23.72
CA VAL A 446 -5.79 13.97 -24.11
C VAL A 446 -5.72 14.59 -25.51
N GLU A 447 -6.47 14.06 -26.46
CA GLU A 447 -6.46 14.50 -27.85
C GLU A 447 -6.99 15.93 -28.04
N VAL A 448 -7.85 16.39 -27.14
CA VAL A 448 -8.42 17.76 -27.16
C VAL A 448 -7.37 18.78 -26.74
N VAL A 449 -6.50 18.41 -25.80
CA VAL A 449 -5.50 19.31 -25.20
C VAL A 449 -4.15 19.20 -25.92
N GLU A 450 -3.69 17.97 -26.14
CA GLU A 450 -2.31 17.67 -26.56
C GLU A 450 -2.22 17.24 -28.04
N GLY A 451 -3.36 16.86 -28.66
CA GLY A 451 -3.41 16.41 -30.05
C GLY A 451 -3.27 14.89 -30.24
N THR A 452 -3.24 14.48 -31.54
CA THR A 452 -3.34 13.08 -31.95
C THR A 452 -2.05 12.48 -32.50
N ASN A 453 -0.94 13.21 -32.51
CA ASN A 453 0.34 12.77 -33.08
C ASN A 453 1.47 12.88 -32.03
N LEU A 454 1.20 12.34 -30.85
CA LEU A 454 2.14 12.40 -29.74
C LEU A 454 3.21 11.32 -29.87
N ASN A 455 4.45 11.70 -29.61
CA ASN A 455 5.55 10.75 -29.51
C ASN A 455 5.55 10.03 -28.14
N LYS A 456 6.46 9.06 -27.99
CA LYS A 456 6.55 8.23 -26.78
C LYS A 456 6.85 9.07 -25.52
N GLU A 457 7.71 10.06 -25.63
CA GLU A 457 8.13 10.94 -24.53
C GLU A 457 6.98 11.81 -24.06
N GLU A 458 6.18 12.33 -24.97
CA GLU A 458 4.98 13.12 -24.67
C GLU A 458 3.92 12.26 -24.00
N LEU A 459 3.62 11.10 -24.55
CA LEU A 459 2.67 10.15 -23.94
C LEU A 459 3.14 9.70 -22.53
N ARG A 460 4.44 9.46 -22.35
CA ARG A 460 5.04 9.14 -21.06
C ARG A 460 4.86 10.27 -20.04
N ALA A 461 5.08 11.50 -20.44
CA ALA A 461 4.88 12.65 -19.57
C ALA A 461 3.42 12.78 -19.14
N ILE A 462 2.47 12.60 -20.07
CA ILE A 462 1.03 12.64 -19.81
C ILE A 462 0.61 11.57 -18.81
N VAL A 463 0.98 10.30 -19.03
CA VAL A 463 0.57 9.22 -18.14
C VAL A 463 1.20 9.34 -16.75
N ARG A 464 2.46 9.79 -16.65
CA ARG A 464 3.14 10.01 -15.36
C ARG A 464 2.51 11.16 -14.57
N HIS A 465 2.12 12.24 -15.26
CA HIS A 465 1.35 13.32 -14.65
C HIS A 465 -0.02 12.82 -14.16
N GLU A 466 -0.77 12.12 -15.02
CA GLU A 466 -2.09 11.61 -14.68
C GLU A 466 -2.01 10.65 -13.47
N ARG A 467 -1.00 9.78 -13.43
CA ARG A 467 -0.74 8.91 -12.27
C ARG A 467 -0.51 9.71 -10.99
N ARG A 468 0.26 10.79 -11.06
CA ARG A 468 0.55 11.62 -9.89
C ARG A 468 -0.72 12.24 -9.31
N VAL A 469 -1.50 12.93 -10.13
CA VAL A 469 -2.70 13.65 -9.65
C VAL A 469 -3.85 12.71 -9.26
N GLU A 470 -3.94 11.55 -9.91
CA GLU A 470 -4.95 10.54 -9.60
C GLU A 470 -4.63 9.76 -8.32
N LEU A 471 -3.37 9.33 -8.17
CA LEU A 471 -2.94 8.35 -7.16
C LEU A 471 -2.15 8.98 -6.00
N ALA A 472 -2.13 10.31 -5.87
CA ALA A 472 -1.47 10.99 -4.76
C ALA A 472 -1.98 10.46 -3.41
N PHE A 473 -1.07 10.20 -2.47
CA PHE A 473 -1.33 9.63 -1.15
C PHE A 473 -1.94 8.22 -1.15
N GLU A 474 -1.59 7.39 -2.15
CA GLU A 474 -1.98 5.98 -2.22
C GLU A 474 -0.76 5.03 -2.19
N ASP A 475 0.34 5.47 -1.60
CA ASP A 475 1.57 4.67 -1.43
C ASP A 475 2.26 4.23 -2.74
N LEU A 476 2.05 4.98 -3.83
CA LEU A 476 2.60 4.64 -5.14
C LEU A 476 3.71 5.59 -5.61
N ARG A 477 3.70 6.85 -5.15
CA ARG A 477 4.62 7.87 -5.64
C ARG A 477 6.08 7.53 -5.41
N PHE A 478 6.42 6.98 -4.24
CA PHE A 478 7.79 6.59 -3.91
C PHE A 478 8.34 5.56 -4.92
N ALA A 479 7.57 4.50 -5.16
CA ALA A 479 7.94 3.45 -6.12
C ALA A 479 8.00 3.97 -7.56
N ASP A 480 7.06 4.83 -7.96
CA ASP A 480 7.01 5.46 -9.29
C ASP A 480 8.26 6.33 -9.53
N LEU A 481 8.60 7.21 -8.60
CA LEU A 481 9.80 8.06 -8.72
C LEU A 481 11.09 7.24 -8.81
N TYR A 482 11.18 6.18 -8.00
CA TYR A 482 12.35 5.33 -7.97
C TYR A 482 12.53 4.55 -9.27
N ARG A 483 11.47 3.90 -9.78
CA ARG A 483 11.52 3.10 -11.02
C ARG A 483 11.68 3.94 -12.29
N TRP A 484 11.27 5.21 -12.24
CA TRP A 484 11.47 6.17 -13.33
C TRP A 484 12.85 6.86 -13.30
N GLY A 485 13.60 6.73 -12.20
CA GLY A 485 14.86 7.44 -12.00
C GLY A 485 14.68 8.94 -11.72
N GLU A 486 13.49 9.34 -11.21
CA GLU A 486 13.09 10.74 -11.00
C GLU A 486 13.17 11.18 -9.53
N PHE A 487 13.65 10.32 -8.64
CA PHE A 487 13.64 10.60 -7.20
C PHE A 487 14.46 11.85 -6.84
N GLU A 488 15.67 12.01 -7.39
CA GLU A 488 16.50 13.19 -7.15
C GLU A 488 15.85 14.48 -7.67
N ASN A 489 15.18 14.42 -8.84
CA ASN A 489 14.46 15.56 -9.37
C ASN A 489 13.25 15.94 -8.51
N ALA A 490 12.56 14.95 -7.95
CA ALA A 490 11.48 15.17 -7.01
C ALA A 490 11.97 15.90 -5.75
N GLN A 491 13.09 15.47 -5.18
CA GLN A 491 13.69 16.13 -4.02
C GLN A 491 14.09 17.59 -4.29
N LYS A 492 14.64 17.85 -5.46
CA LYS A 492 14.93 19.24 -5.88
C LYS A 492 13.69 20.11 -5.98
N ARG A 493 12.54 19.55 -6.37
CA ARG A 493 11.25 20.26 -6.35
C ARG A 493 10.83 20.60 -4.93
N MET A 494 10.94 19.65 -4.00
CA MET A 494 10.62 19.86 -2.59
C MET A 494 11.48 20.93 -1.93
N GLN A 495 12.78 20.97 -2.22
CA GLN A 495 13.68 22.02 -1.71
C GLN A 495 13.29 23.43 -2.16
N LYS A 496 12.68 23.54 -3.35
CA LYS A 496 12.12 24.83 -3.80
C LYS A 496 10.84 25.18 -3.05
N ASP A 497 10.00 24.21 -2.74
CA ASP A 497 8.76 24.41 -1.97
C ASP A 497 9.03 24.93 -0.56
N GLN A 498 10.04 24.42 0.10
CA GLN A 498 10.44 24.85 1.45
C GLN A 498 11.03 26.27 1.52
N SER A 499 11.25 26.92 0.38
CA SER A 499 11.74 28.30 0.28
C SER A 499 10.63 29.36 0.20
N PHE A 500 9.36 28.99 0.45
CA PHE A 500 8.21 29.89 0.49
C PHE A 500 7.97 30.55 1.85
#